data_99bdca0326beac0f1d36d883f9114fc5
#
_entry.id   99bdca0326beac0f1d36d883f9114fc5
#
_cell.length_a   1.000
_cell.length_b   1.000
_cell.length_c   1.000
_cell.angle_alpha   90.00
_cell.angle_beta   90.00
_cell.angle_gamma   90.00
#
_symmetry.space_group_name_H-M   'P 1'
#
loop_
_entity.id
_entity.type
_entity.pdbx_description
1 polymer ?
#
loop_
_entity_poly.entity_id
_entity_poly.type
_entity_poly.pdbx_seq_one_letter_code
_entity_poly.pdbx_strand_id
1 'polypeptide(L)'
;IGLMGLSFKPNTDDLRDAPSLTLVRALTKMGAQVKVYDPVSIESCQRGFPELEIAYCTNLEDLAKDSDALVLVTEWQEFASANWKQLIKSMKWPLIIDGRNILPQDDLTDCGAIYRGIGH
;
A
#
# COMPACT_ATOMS: atom_id res chain seq x y z
N ILE A 1 7.01 1.60 5.80
CA ILE A 1 6.42 1.67 4.46
C ILE A 1 5.12 0.86 4.45
N GLY A 2 4.03 1.51 4.04
CA GLY A 2 2.73 0.87 3.93
C GLY A 2 2.43 0.45 2.50
N LEU A 3 2.09 -0.83 2.30
CA LEU A 3 1.64 -1.32 1.00
C LEU A 3 0.12 -1.37 0.94
N MET A 4 -0.45 -0.75 -0.06
CA MET A 4 -1.89 -0.74 -0.32
C MET A 4 -2.20 -1.79 -1.37
N GLY A 5 -2.61 -2.97 -0.92
CA GLY A 5 -2.93 -4.11 -1.76
C GLY A 5 -1.83 -5.17 -1.77
N LEU A 6 -2.24 -6.41 -1.95
CA LEU A 6 -1.36 -7.57 -2.03
C LEU A 6 -1.53 -8.33 -3.34
N SER A 7 -2.77 -8.51 -3.78
CA SER A 7 -3.06 -9.28 -4.98
C SER A 7 -2.66 -8.52 -6.25
N PHE A 8 -2.44 -9.26 -7.33
CA PHE A 8 -2.11 -8.68 -8.64
C PHE A 8 -3.25 -7.82 -9.19
N LYS A 9 -4.50 -8.26 -8.98
CA LYS A 9 -5.71 -7.57 -9.45
C LYS A 9 -6.68 -7.39 -8.29
N PRO A 10 -7.58 -6.38 -8.34
CA PRO A 10 -8.61 -6.25 -7.33
C PRO A 10 -9.64 -7.38 -7.44
N ASN A 11 -10.45 -7.54 -6.39
CA ASN A 11 -11.55 -8.51 -6.32
C ASN A 11 -11.09 -9.97 -6.38
N THR A 12 -9.85 -10.25 -5.96
CA THR A 12 -9.32 -11.61 -5.87
C THR A 12 -8.35 -11.72 -4.71
N ASP A 13 -8.18 -12.93 -4.17
CA ASP A 13 -7.15 -13.24 -3.19
C ASP A 13 -5.97 -14.01 -3.81
N ASP A 14 -5.91 -14.07 -5.14
CA ASP A 14 -4.84 -14.78 -5.85
C ASP A 14 -3.54 -13.97 -5.75
N LEU A 15 -2.54 -14.56 -5.09
CA LEU A 15 -1.23 -13.94 -4.87
C LEU A 15 -0.13 -14.49 -5.77
N ARG A 16 -0.47 -15.38 -6.70
CA ARG A 16 0.52 -15.94 -7.61
C ARG A 16 1.12 -14.82 -8.47
N ASP A 17 2.44 -14.77 -8.50
CA ASP A 17 3.20 -13.77 -9.26
C ASP A 17 2.85 -12.31 -8.91
N ALA A 18 2.33 -12.07 -7.69
CA ALA A 18 1.97 -10.73 -7.27
C ALA A 18 3.22 -9.86 -7.08
N PRO A 19 3.29 -8.67 -7.72
CA PRO A 19 4.43 -7.77 -7.56
C PRO A 19 4.66 -7.33 -6.12
N SER A 20 3.58 -7.28 -5.30
CA SER A 20 3.67 -6.91 -3.89
C SER A 20 4.62 -7.80 -3.11
N LEU A 21 4.61 -9.11 -3.38
CA LEU A 21 5.46 -10.06 -2.66
C LEU A 21 6.93 -9.84 -2.99
N THR A 22 7.25 -9.59 -4.24
CA THR A 22 8.61 -9.24 -4.67
C THR A 22 9.06 -7.95 -4.00
N LEU A 23 8.18 -6.95 -3.96
CA LEU A 23 8.47 -5.65 -3.35
C LEU A 23 8.69 -5.80 -1.84
N VAL A 24 7.84 -6.57 -1.14
CA VAL A 24 7.98 -6.81 0.29
C VAL A 24 9.35 -7.43 0.59
N ARG A 25 9.74 -8.47 -0.16
CA ARG A 25 11.02 -9.14 0.04
C ARG A 25 12.19 -8.20 -0.17
N ALA A 26 12.12 -7.36 -1.21
CA ALA A 26 13.17 -6.39 -1.48
C ALA A 26 13.27 -5.34 -0.37
N LEU A 27 12.15 -4.81 0.08
CA LEU A 27 12.13 -3.78 1.13
C LEU A 27 12.62 -4.32 2.47
N THR A 28 12.17 -5.52 2.87
CA THR A 28 12.61 -6.12 4.14
C THR A 28 14.09 -6.45 4.11
N LYS A 29 14.61 -6.89 2.97
CA LYS A 29 16.04 -7.15 2.79
C LYS A 29 16.86 -5.88 2.96
N MET A 30 16.30 -4.74 2.59
CA MET A 30 16.96 -3.42 2.74
C MET A 30 16.80 -2.84 4.15
N GLY A 31 16.15 -3.54 5.05
CA GLY A 31 15.95 -3.10 6.43
C GLY A 31 14.70 -2.28 6.69
N ALA A 32 13.81 -2.14 5.72
CA ALA A 32 12.57 -1.39 5.90
C ALA A 32 11.57 -2.18 6.74
N GLN A 33 10.80 -1.46 7.57
CA GLN A 33 9.65 -2.04 8.24
C GLN A 33 8.43 -1.89 7.32
N VAL A 34 7.80 -3.00 6.98
CA VAL A 34 6.71 -3.03 6.02
C VAL A 34 5.40 -3.36 6.70
N LYS A 35 4.38 -2.55 6.44
CA LYS A 35 2.99 -2.81 6.83
C LYS A 35 2.18 -3.00 5.56
N VAL A 36 1.15 -3.86 5.62
CA VAL A 36 0.28 -4.09 4.46
C VAL A 36 -1.18 -4.04 4.86
N TYR A 37 -2.01 -3.61 3.93
CA TYR A 37 -3.45 -3.73 4.02
C TYR A 37 -4.01 -4.13 2.65
N ASP A 38 -4.93 -5.10 2.67
CA ASP A 38 -5.68 -5.54 1.48
C ASP A 38 -7.07 -5.94 1.93
N PRO A 39 -8.14 -5.52 1.23
CA PRO A 39 -9.51 -5.85 1.65
C PRO A 39 -9.83 -7.35 1.69
N VAL A 40 -9.10 -8.17 0.93
CA VAL A 40 -9.44 -9.59 0.72
C VAL A 40 -8.27 -10.53 0.99
N SER A 41 -7.03 -10.13 0.69
CA SER A 41 -5.91 -11.06 0.51
C SER A 41 -5.04 -11.28 1.75
N ILE A 42 -5.32 -10.62 2.88
CA ILE A 42 -4.46 -10.72 4.08
C ILE A 42 -4.36 -12.17 4.56
N GLU A 43 -5.50 -12.84 4.71
CA GLU A 43 -5.54 -14.21 5.21
C GLU A 43 -4.79 -15.16 4.28
N SER A 44 -4.99 -15.02 2.96
CA SER A 44 -4.27 -15.84 1.98
C SER A 44 -2.77 -15.62 2.05
N CYS A 45 -2.34 -14.37 2.26
CA CYS A 45 -0.92 -14.05 2.39
C CYS A 45 -0.32 -14.66 3.65
N GLN A 46 -1.02 -14.57 4.78
CA GLN A 46 -0.56 -15.14 6.04
C GLN A 46 -0.39 -16.65 5.94
N ARG A 47 -1.31 -17.34 5.27
CA ARG A 47 -1.26 -18.80 5.11
C ARG A 47 -0.22 -19.24 4.09
N GLY A 48 -0.13 -18.52 2.96
CA GLY A 48 0.74 -18.92 1.86
C GLY A 48 2.19 -18.48 2.02
N PHE A 49 2.43 -17.41 2.76
CA PHE A 49 3.75 -16.79 2.88
C PHE A 49 4.05 -16.42 4.33
N PRO A 50 4.04 -17.40 5.25
CA PRO A 50 4.24 -17.11 6.67
C PRO A 50 5.65 -16.62 7.02
N GLU A 51 6.60 -16.77 6.12
CA GLU A 51 7.98 -16.33 6.29
C GLU A 51 8.18 -14.81 6.13
N LEU A 52 7.19 -14.11 5.60
CA LEU A 52 7.33 -12.67 5.36
C LEU A 52 7.27 -11.89 6.67
N GLU A 53 8.24 -11.02 6.87
CA GLU A 53 8.34 -10.18 8.06
C GLU A 53 7.61 -8.85 7.82
N ILE A 54 6.27 -8.91 7.86
CA ILE A 54 5.41 -7.75 7.62
C ILE A 54 4.33 -7.67 8.69
N ALA A 55 3.87 -6.45 8.97
CA ALA A 55 2.74 -6.22 9.84
C ALA A 55 1.47 -6.09 8.99
N TYR A 56 0.40 -6.72 9.43
CA TYR A 56 -0.90 -6.66 8.73
C TYR A 56 -1.80 -5.66 9.42
N CYS A 57 -2.33 -4.70 8.67
CA CYS A 57 -3.26 -3.70 9.17
C CYS A 57 -4.69 -4.05 8.75
N THR A 58 -5.66 -3.64 9.56
CA THR A 58 -7.07 -3.94 9.30
C THR A 58 -7.79 -2.82 8.57
N ASN A 59 -7.14 -1.66 8.40
CA ASN A 59 -7.72 -0.51 7.71
C ASN A 59 -6.61 0.39 7.20
N LEU A 60 -6.98 1.36 6.37
CA LEU A 60 -6.03 2.31 5.79
C LEU A 60 -5.48 3.30 6.81
N GLU A 61 -6.27 3.65 7.82
CA GLU A 61 -5.84 4.57 8.87
C GLU A 61 -4.65 4.02 9.65
N ASP A 62 -4.71 2.74 10.03
CA ASP A 62 -3.59 2.07 10.70
C ASP A 62 -2.39 1.92 9.77
N LEU A 63 -2.64 1.68 8.48
CA LEU A 63 -1.57 1.56 7.50
C LEU A 63 -0.79 2.87 7.34
N ALA A 64 -1.51 3.98 7.25
CA ALA A 64 -0.90 5.29 7.03
C ALA A 64 -0.19 5.84 8.26
N LYS A 65 -0.67 5.50 9.46
CA LYS A 65 -0.16 6.08 10.70
C LYS A 65 1.35 5.86 10.83
N ASP A 66 2.08 6.97 10.97
CA ASP A 66 3.53 6.98 11.14
C ASP A 66 4.32 6.33 9.99
N SER A 67 3.69 6.14 8.84
CA SER A 67 4.37 5.60 7.66
C SER A 67 5.20 6.65 6.95
N ASP A 68 6.37 6.26 6.46
CA ASP A 68 7.24 7.13 5.67
C ASP A 68 6.83 7.18 4.20
N ALA A 69 6.08 6.19 3.74
CA ALA A 69 5.54 6.13 2.38
C ALA A 69 4.37 5.18 2.31
N LEU A 70 3.44 5.46 1.42
CA LEU A 70 2.39 4.52 1.02
C LEU A 70 2.59 4.17 -0.44
N VAL A 71 2.58 2.88 -0.75
CA VAL A 71 2.75 2.37 -2.11
C VAL A 71 1.49 1.64 -2.53
N LEU A 72 0.82 2.14 -3.57
CA LEU A 72 -0.37 1.48 -4.11
C LEU A 72 0.07 0.41 -5.10
N VAL A 73 -0.30 -0.84 -4.81
CA VAL A 73 0.06 -2.00 -5.63
C VAL A 73 -1.15 -2.58 -6.36
N THR A 74 -2.31 -2.60 -5.71
CA THR A 74 -3.55 -3.14 -6.28
C THR A 74 -4.58 -2.02 -6.41
N GLU A 75 -5.30 -1.98 -7.52
CA GLU A 75 -6.23 -0.90 -7.87
C GLU A 75 -7.64 -1.08 -7.28
N TRP A 76 -7.72 -1.28 -5.94
CA TRP A 76 -9.00 -1.34 -5.27
C TRP A 76 -9.70 0.01 -5.29
N GLN A 77 -11.01 0.00 -5.53
CA GLN A 77 -11.83 1.22 -5.57
C GLN A 77 -11.75 1.99 -4.26
N GLU A 78 -11.73 1.29 -3.12
CA GLU A 78 -11.70 1.96 -1.82
C GLU A 78 -10.42 2.78 -1.61
N PHE A 79 -9.33 2.45 -2.30
CA PHE A 79 -8.09 3.22 -2.19
C PHE A 79 -8.24 4.59 -2.84
N ALA A 80 -8.86 4.65 -4.01
CA ALA A 80 -9.11 5.92 -4.69
C ALA A 80 -10.10 6.80 -3.91
N SER A 81 -11.07 6.16 -3.24
CA SER A 81 -12.14 6.84 -2.51
C SER A 81 -11.79 7.16 -1.05
N ALA A 82 -10.59 6.84 -0.59
CA ALA A 82 -10.21 7.03 0.80
C ALA A 82 -10.14 8.51 1.18
N ASN A 83 -10.22 8.79 2.49
CA ASN A 83 -10.05 10.15 3.01
C ASN A 83 -8.55 10.47 3.05
N TRP A 84 -8.01 10.85 1.90
CA TRP A 84 -6.57 11.09 1.74
C TRP A 84 -6.06 12.23 2.60
N LYS A 85 -6.87 13.25 2.84
CA LYS A 85 -6.47 14.36 3.70
C LYS A 85 -6.09 13.85 5.09
N GLN A 86 -6.93 12.98 5.65
CA GLN A 86 -6.69 12.40 6.98
C GLN A 86 -5.51 11.43 6.97
N LEU A 87 -5.43 10.59 5.95
CA LEU A 87 -4.34 9.62 5.82
C LEU A 87 -2.98 10.32 5.75
N ILE A 88 -2.87 11.35 4.92
CA ILE A 88 -1.64 12.11 4.73
C ILE A 88 -1.20 12.77 6.04
N LYS A 89 -2.15 13.33 6.80
CA LYS A 89 -1.85 13.95 8.09
C LYS A 89 -1.26 12.98 9.10
N SER A 90 -1.65 11.71 9.05
CA SER A 90 -1.18 10.70 10.00
C SER A 90 0.18 10.12 9.64
N MET A 91 0.65 10.34 8.41
CA MET A 91 1.94 9.83 7.95
C MET A 91 3.09 10.62 8.54
N LYS A 92 4.21 9.93 8.75
CA LYS A 92 5.45 10.56 9.16
C LYS A 92 6.08 11.36 8.02
N TRP A 93 6.00 10.83 6.80
CA TRP A 93 6.44 11.49 5.56
C TRP A 93 5.39 11.27 4.49
N PRO A 94 4.89 12.32 3.84
CA PRO A 94 3.73 12.20 2.96
C PRO A 94 4.07 11.75 1.53
N LEU A 95 4.89 10.73 1.38
CA LEU A 95 5.25 10.19 0.07
C LEU A 95 4.24 9.13 -0.36
N ILE A 96 3.62 9.34 -1.50
CA ILE A 96 2.64 8.42 -2.08
C ILE A 96 3.15 7.95 -3.44
N ILE A 97 3.35 6.65 -3.57
CA ILE A 97 3.76 6.03 -4.83
C ILE A 97 2.58 5.24 -5.39
N ASP A 98 2.06 5.68 -6.52
CA ASP A 98 0.89 5.08 -7.15
C ASP A 98 1.33 4.17 -8.28
N GLY A 99 1.39 2.87 -8.01
CA GLY A 99 1.83 1.88 -8.98
C GLY A 99 0.80 1.58 -10.07
N ARG A 100 -0.43 2.11 -9.94
CA ARG A 100 -1.51 1.86 -10.89
C ARG A 100 -2.07 3.13 -11.52
N ASN A 101 -1.62 4.30 -11.07
CA ASN A 101 -2.05 5.62 -11.59
C ASN A 101 -3.56 5.84 -11.46
N ILE A 102 -4.13 5.44 -10.32
CA ILE A 102 -5.58 5.56 -10.08
C ILE A 102 -5.94 6.58 -9.01
N LEU A 103 -4.98 7.05 -8.24
CA LEU A 103 -5.26 7.96 -7.13
C LEU A 103 -5.54 9.38 -7.63
N PRO A 104 -6.33 10.17 -6.86
CA PRO A 104 -6.65 11.55 -7.26
C PRO A 104 -5.45 12.47 -7.03
N GLN A 105 -4.56 12.54 -7.99
CA GLN A 105 -3.28 13.24 -7.90
C GLN A 105 -3.41 14.68 -7.39
N ASP A 106 -4.32 15.44 -7.94
CA ASP A 106 -4.48 16.86 -7.58
C ASP A 106 -4.94 16.99 -6.13
N ASP A 107 -5.87 16.15 -5.70
CA ASP A 107 -6.35 16.15 -4.31
C ASP A 107 -5.22 15.78 -3.34
N LEU A 108 -4.39 14.81 -3.69
CA LEU A 108 -3.27 14.39 -2.84
C LEU A 108 -2.24 15.51 -2.72
N THR A 109 -1.85 16.14 -3.82
CA THR A 109 -0.89 17.24 -3.79
C THR A 109 -1.42 18.44 -3.05
N ASP A 110 -2.71 18.74 -3.18
CA ASP A 110 -3.36 19.82 -2.44
C ASP A 110 -3.36 19.57 -0.93
N CYS A 111 -3.33 18.30 -0.51
CA CYS A 111 -3.22 17.93 0.91
C CYS A 111 -1.78 17.88 1.42
N GLY A 112 -0.81 18.20 0.59
CA GLY A 112 0.61 18.22 0.96
C GLY A 112 1.38 16.95 0.66
N ALA A 113 0.80 16.02 -0.08
CA ALA A 113 1.49 14.78 -0.44
C ALA A 113 2.54 15.00 -1.53
N ILE A 114 3.60 14.20 -1.46
CA ILE A 114 4.56 14.06 -2.55
C ILE A 114 4.09 12.87 -3.37
N TYR A 115 3.47 13.13 -4.51
CA TYR A 115 2.88 12.08 -5.35
C TYR A 115 3.83 11.67 -6.47
N ARG A 116 3.98 10.36 -6.66
CA ARG A 116 4.73 9.79 -7.78
C ARG A 116 3.92 8.66 -8.40
N GLY A 117 3.56 8.82 -9.67
CA GLY A 117 2.92 7.75 -10.44
C GLY A 117 3.95 6.97 -11.24
N ILE A 118 3.65 5.70 -11.52
CA ILE A 118 4.50 4.87 -12.35
C ILE A 118 4.17 5.15 -13.83
N GLY A 119 5.19 5.40 -14.64
CA GLY A 119 5.01 5.64 -16.07
C GLY A 119 4.59 7.07 -16.43
N HIS A 120 4.74 8.00 -15.52
CA HIS A 120 4.48 9.41 -15.75
C HIS A 120 5.77 10.19 -15.89
#